data_0ad8aaa0b7a7317348708f5630073897
#
_entry.id   0ad8aaa0b7a7317348708f5630073897
#
_cell.length_a   1.000
_cell.length_b   1.000
_cell.length_c   1.000
_cell.angle_alpha   90.00
_cell.angle_beta   90.00
_cell.angle_gamma   90.00
#
_symmetry.space_group_name_H-M   'P 1'
#
loop_
_entity.id
_entity.type
_entity.pdbx_description
1 polymer ?
#
loop_
_entity_poly.entity_id
_entity_poly.type
_entity_poly.pdbx_seq_one_letter_code
_entity_poly.pdbx_strand_id
1 'polypeptide(L)'
;MLKQIFAAIILALFYPDASWLNELTSMDHMVEYNKINLSQVGADPEVVKDNATWPLTPTSRTDSGIELPLATFDTKPTHVTNVEELETSYDMCQSVVAQHAAALRTKAMLSAAYNIAPASNSAATPVLPTTGNDRGDGNKALTYADLLTLRTKFNKANYPQTGRVIVLCPEHEEDLLKEDAARYNQIMTTGQVAGFKVYVTNHGVQYSTSGTKQAYGTTNAQPCSFAFCKEEVMRAMGTIDGEPEKRWADYRGWLLGFQMRFVAMPFRNKGIAAIYSKNA
;
A
#
# COMPACT_ATOMS: atom_id res chain seq x y z
N MET A 1 26.81 -10.27 14.45
CA MET A 1 26.05 -11.52 14.28
C MET A 1 24.59 -11.37 14.73
N LEU A 2 24.27 -11.05 16.00
CA LEU A 2 22.88 -10.86 16.48
C LEU A 2 22.09 -9.82 15.67
N LYS A 3 22.66 -8.65 15.39
CA LYS A 3 22.03 -7.61 14.56
C LYS A 3 21.54 -8.13 13.22
N GLN A 4 22.34 -8.92 12.51
CA GLN A 4 22.00 -9.48 11.21
C GLN A 4 20.88 -10.54 11.31
N ILE A 5 20.88 -11.33 12.38
CA ILE A 5 19.84 -12.34 12.64
C ILE A 5 18.50 -11.66 12.88
N PHE A 6 18.46 -10.63 13.74
CA PHE A 6 17.22 -9.90 14.03
C PHE A 6 16.69 -9.12 12.81
N ALA A 7 17.57 -8.48 12.04
CA ALA A 7 17.18 -7.82 10.80
C ALA A 7 16.58 -8.83 9.79
N ALA A 8 17.17 -10.02 9.67
CA ALA A 8 16.65 -11.08 8.81
C ALA A 8 15.28 -11.60 9.27
N ILE A 9 15.06 -11.75 10.58
CA ILE A 9 13.77 -12.17 11.15
C ILE A 9 12.70 -11.11 10.85
N ILE A 10 13.00 -9.82 11.06
CA ILE A 10 12.07 -8.73 10.76
C ILE A 10 11.73 -8.71 9.27
N LEU A 11 12.72 -8.84 8.41
CA LEU A 11 12.51 -8.88 6.97
C LEU A 11 11.62 -10.05 6.54
N ALA A 12 11.86 -11.24 7.08
CA ALA A 12 11.06 -12.44 6.79
C ALA A 12 9.60 -12.30 7.25
N LEU A 13 9.37 -11.64 8.39
CA LEU A 13 8.02 -11.42 8.94
C LEU A 13 7.31 -10.21 8.31
N PHE A 14 8.05 -9.33 7.63
CA PHE A 14 7.51 -8.09 7.08
C PHE A 14 6.60 -8.34 5.88
N TYR A 15 6.95 -9.27 4.99
CA TYR A 15 6.17 -9.63 3.80
C TYR A 15 5.57 -11.03 3.92
N PRO A 16 4.40 -11.19 4.54
CA PRO A 16 3.68 -12.45 4.44
C PRO A 16 3.21 -12.70 3.00
N ASP A 17 3.16 -13.96 2.57
CA ASP A 17 2.85 -14.37 1.20
C ASP A 17 1.53 -13.82 0.66
N ALA A 18 0.57 -13.58 1.52
CA ALA A 18 -0.74 -13.00 1.17
C ALA A 18 -0.79 -11.46 1.19
N SER A 19 0.35 -10.77 1.40
CA SER A 19 0.36 -9.31 1.46
C SER A 19 0.25 -8.67 0.07
N TRP A 20 -0.67 -7.73 -0.11
CA TRP A 20 -0.80 -6.91 -1.32
C TRP A 20 0.47 -6.06 -1.61
N LEU A 21 1.31 -5.82 -0.60
CA LEU A 21 2.59 -5.15 -0.77
C LEU A 21 3.55 -5.93 -1.71
N ASN A 22 3.38 -7.25 -1.83
CA ASN A 22 4.19 -8.05 -2.75
C ASN A 22 3.84 -7.82 -4.23
N GLU A 23 2.66 -7.27 -4.50
CA GLU A 23 2.24 -6.92 -5.86
C GLU A 23 2.85 -5.61 -6.36
N LEU A 24 3.45 -4.82 -5.49
CA LEU A 24 4.13 -3.58 -5.86
C LEU A 24 5.46 -3.90 -6.55
N THR A 25 5.83 -3.09 -7.54
CA THR A 25 7.14 -3.23 -8.19
C THR A 25 8.26 -2.87 -7.20
N SER A 26 9.16 -3.83 -6.92
CA SER A 26 10.29 -3.59 -6.01
C SER A 26 11.37 -2.76 -6.69
N MET A 27 11.78 -1.68 -6.02
CA MET A 27 12.88 -0.80 -6.39
C MET A 27 13.99 -0.80 -5.34
N ASP A 28 14.08 -1.86 -4.54
CA ASP A 28 15.06 -1.98 -3.46
C ASP A 28 16.50 -1.84 -3.95
N HIS A 29 16.77 -2.27 -5.19
CA HIS A 29 18.09 -2.17 -5.84
C HIS A 29 18.51 -0.73 -6.23
N MET A 30 17.56 0.21 -6.25
CA MET A 30 17.81 1.62 -6.60
C MET A 30 17.94 2.52 -5.37
N VAL A 31 17.87 1.93 -4.17
CA VAL A 31 18.00 2.69 -2.93
C VAL A 31 19.47 3.06 -2.69
N GLU A 32 19.77 4.34 -2.73
CA GLU A 32 21.05 4.90 -2.35
C GLU A 32 20.92 5.70 -1.06
N TYR A 33 21.58 5.25 0.01
CA TYR A 33 21.47 5.82 1.37
C TYR A 33 20.03 5.87 1.86
N ASN A 34 19.35 7.00 1.68
CA ASN A 34 17.97 7.30 2.15
C ASN A 34 17.05 7.77 1.04
N LYS A 35 17.46 7.66 -0.20
CA LYS A 35 16.77 8.22 -1.34
C LYS A 35 16.72 7.22 -2.49
N ILE A 36 15.73 7.39 -3.34
CA ILE A 36 15.68 6.77 -4.66
C ILE A 36 15.74 7.89 -5.69
N ASN A 37 16.62 7.75 -6.64
CA ASN A 37 16.73 8.65 -7.78
C ASN A 37 16.00 8.02 -8.96
N LEU A 38 14.87 8.58 -9.36
CA LEU A 38 14.07 8.13 -10.50
C LEU A 38 14.13 9.17 -11.61
N SER A 39 14.32 8.70 -12.85
CA SER A 39 14.12 9.53 -14.02
C SER A 39 12.69 9.42 -14.50
N GLN A 40 11.95 10.50 -14.43
CA GLN A 40 10.64 10.58 -15.05
C GLN A 40 10.80 10.84 -16.54
N VAL A 41 10.33 9.90 -17.34
CA VAL A 41 10.30 10.02 -18.80
C VAL A 41 9.33 11.13 -19.19
N GLY A 42 9.77 12.03 -20.06
CA GLY A 42 8.94 13.11 -20.61
C GLY A 42 7.76 12.61 -21.47
N ALA A 43 7.07 13.53 -22.12
CA ALA A 43 5.92 13.20 -22.96
C ALA A 43 6.30 12.25 -24.10
N ASP A 44 5.37 11.34 -24.44
CA ASP A 44 5.52 10.47 -25.59
C ASP A 44 5.59 11.28 -26.89
N PRO A 45 6.36 10.85 -27.91
CA PRO A 45 6.43 11.53 -29.18
C PRO A 45 5.07 11.51 -29.92
N GLU A 46 4.73 12.60 -30.54
CA GLU A 46 3.53 12.68 -31.39
C GLU A 46 3.75 11.93 -32.69
N VAL A 47 2.80 11.06 -33.05
CA VAL A 47 2.83 10.32 -34.32
C VAL A 47 1.86 10.97 -35.28
N VAL A 48 2.39 11.48 -36.37
CA VAL A 48 1.60 12.03 -37.50
C VAL A 48 1.45 10.98 -38.59
N LYS A 49 0.19 10.60 -38.90
CA LYS A 49 -0.13 9.69 -39.99
C LYS A 49 -0.28 10.50 -41.29
N ASP A 50 0.23 9.95 -42.41
CA ASP A 50 0.10 10.50 -43.75
C ASP A 50 0.56 11.98 -43.85
N ASN A 51 1.73 12.29 -43.25
CA ASN A 51 2.26 13.64 -43.30
C ASN A 51 2.62 14.12 -44.72
N ALA A 52 2.00 15.20 -45.12
CA ALA A 52 2.27 15.84 -46.42
C ALA A 52 3.21 17.05 -46.33
N THR A 53 3.62 17.44 -45.09
CA THR A 53 4.40 18.67 -44.87
C THR A 53 5.76 18.34 -44.23
N TRP A 54 6.84 18.77 -44.88
CA TRP A 54 8.22 18.61 -44.37
C TRP A 54 8.92 19.95 -44.27
N PRO A 55 9.83 20.17 -43.32
CA PRO A 55 10.27 19.24 -42.25
C PRO A 55 9.28 19.18 -41.08
N LEU A 56 9.20 18.01 -40.41
CA LEU A 56 8.52 17.89 -39.09
C LEU A 56 9.34 18.64 -38.03
N THR A 57 8.66 19.45 -37.23
CA THR A 57 9.30 20.14 -36.12
C THR A 57 9.71 19.17 -35.03
N PRO A 58 11.01 19.04 -34.69
CA PRO A 58 11.45 18.15 -33.65
C PRO A 58 10.97 18.67 -32.27
N THR A 59 10.41 17.77 -31.47
CA THR A 59 10.04 18.05 -30.08
C THR A 59 11.17 17.57 -29.16
N SER A 60 11.71 18.48 -28.35
CA SER A 60 12.72 18.11 -27.35
C SER A 60 12.07 17.32 -26.20
N ARG A 61 12.57 16.15 -25.91
CA ARG A 61 12.19 15.38 -24.75
C ARG A 61 12.86 15.99 -23.51
N THR A 62 12.06 16.30 -22.50
CA THR A 62 12.53 16.81 -21.22
C THR A 62 12.31 15.73 -20.16
N ASP A 63 13.39 15.07 -19.76
CA ASP A 63 13.36 14.13 -18.64
C ASP A 63 13.68 14.89 -17.35
N SER A 64 12.94 14.62 -16.29
CA SER A 64 13.18 15.20 -14.97
C SER A 64 13.60 14.13 -13.98
N GLY A 65 14.65 14.40 -13.19
CA GLY A 65 15.04 13.56 -12.05
C GLY A 65 14.11 13.85 -10.87
N ILE A 66 13.57 12.80 -10.26
CA ILE A 66 12.79 12.90 -9.02
C ILE A 66 13.56 12.18 -7.93
N GLU A 67 13.93 12.90 -6.88
CA GLU A 67 14.47 12.32 -5.66
C GLU A 67 13.33 12.01 -4.70
N LEU A 68 13.19 10.75 -4.30
CA LEU A 68 12.19 10.30 -3.34
C LEU A 68 12.88 9.87 -2.05
N PRO A 69 12.67 10.60 -0.94
CA PRO A 69 13.18 10.16 0.36
C PRO A 69 12.37 8.98 0.90
N LEU A 70 13.05 8.01 1.50
CA LEU A 70 12.40 6.94 2.25
C LEU A 70 11.92 7.47 3.61
N ALA A 71 10.70 7.12 3.97
CA ALA A 71 10.19 7.40 5.30
C ALA A 71 10.85 6.48 6.34
N THR A 72 11.20 7.03 7.48
CA THR A 72 11.79 6.29 8.60
C THR A 72 10.70 5.91 9.59
N PHE A 73 10.69 4.64 9.97
CA PHE A 73 9.79 4.07 10.98
C PHE A 73 10.61 3.56 12.15
N ASP A 74 10.45 4.18 13.30
CA ASP A 74 11.16 3.82 14.53
C ASP A 74 10.21 3.17 15.51
N THR A 75 10.63 2.07 16.14
CA THR A 75 9.90 1.48 17.26
C THR A 75 10.44 2.01 18.58
N LYS A 76 9.54 2.24 19.54
CA LYS A 76 9.98 2.52 20.90
C LYS A 76 10.69 1.30 21.48
N PRO A 77 11.86 1.46 22.10
CA PRO A 77 12.58 0.33 22.70
C PRO A 77 11.73 -0.41 23.73
N THR A 78 11.75 -1.74 23.65
CA THR A 78 11.14 -2.62 24.67
C THR A 78 12.22 -3.19 25.55
N HIS A 79 11.99 -3.14 26.86
CA HIS A 79 12.89 -3.67 27.87
C HIS A 79 12.48 -5.12 28.21
N VAL A 80 13.46 -6.03 28.17
CA VAL A 80 13.32 -7.43 28.58
C VAL A 80 14.26 -7.66 29.75
N THR A 81 13.71 -7.99 30.95
CA THR A 81 14.50 -8.20 32.14
C THR A 81 15.16 -9.58 32.13
N ASN A 82 16.39 -9.68 32.66
CA ASN A 82 17.08 -10.98 32.75
C ASN A 82 16.37 -11.96 33.71
N VAL A 83 15.60 -11.46 34.70
CA VAL A 83 14.86 -12.30 35.61
C VAL A 83 13.71 -13.01 34.93
N GLU A 84 12.99 -12.30 34.09
CA GLU A 84 11.90 -12.87 33.29
C GLU A 84 12.41 -13.88 32.25
N GLU A 85 13.58 -13.66 31.67
CA GLU A 85 14.24 -14.56 30.72
C GLU A 85 14.67 -15.89 31.37
N LEU A 86 15.07 -15.82 32.67
CA LEU A 86 15.49 -16.99 33.44
C LEU A 86 14.33 -17.79 34.05
N GLU A 87 13.22 -17.13 34.37
CA GLU A 87 12.05 -17.76 34.99
C GLU A 87 11.12 -18.41 33.98
N THR A 88 11.07 -17.90 32.75
CA THR A 88 10.31 -18.48 31.66
C THR A 88 11.26 -19.17 30.69
N SER A 89 11.11 -20.47 30.47
CA SER A 89 11.84 -21.22 29.42
C SER A 89 11.45 -20.79 27.98
N TYR A 90 10.91 -19.61 27.84
CA TYR A 90 10.38 -18.98 26.60
C TYR A 90 11.35 -17.92 26.12
N ASP A 91 11.69 -17.95 24.84
CA ASP A 91 12.53 -16.92 24.22
C ASP A 91 11.76 -15.60 24.06
N MET A 92 11.76 -14.81 25.12
CA MET A 92 11.11 -13.50 25.16
C MET A 92 11.69 -12.53 24.11
N CYS A 93 12.99 -12.59 23.86
CA CYS A 93 13.63 -11.72 22.89
C CYS A 93 13.08 -11.96 21.48
N GLN A 94 12.90 -13.21 21.09
CA GLN A 94 12.33 -13.56 19.78
C GLN A 94 10.86 -13.12 19.66
N SER A 95 10.07 -13.28 20.71
CA SER A 95 8.69 -12.82 20.75
C SER A 95 8.59 -11.29 20.62
N VAL A 96 9.43 -10.54 21.34
CA VAL A 96 9.47 -9.07 21.24
C VAL A 96 9.88 -8.61 19.83
N VAL A 97 10.88 -9.28 19.21
CA VAL A 97 11.26 -9.00 17.81
C VAL A 97 10.08 -9.21 16.86
N ALA A 98 9.32 -10.29 17.03
CA ALA A 98 8.14 -10.55 16.21
C ALA A 98 7.04 -9.47 16.39
N GLN A 99 6.84 -8.98 17.62
CA GLN A 99 5.90 -7.88 17.91
C GLN A 99 6.35 -6.57 17.25
N HIS A 100 7.64 -6.23 17.32
CA HIS A 100 8.18 -5.06 16.63
C HIS A 100 8.02 -5.16 15.12
N ALA A 101 8.30 -6.33 14.54
CA ALA A 101 8.11 -6.58 13.11
C ALA A 101 6.64 -6.39 12.69
N ALA A 102 5.69 -6.90 13.47
CA ALA A 102 4.26 -6.73 13.20
C ALA A 102 3.83 -5.26 13.29
N ALA A 103 4.34 -4.51 14.27
CA ALA A 103 4.06 -3.08 14.42
C ALA A 103 4.62 -2.26 13.25
N LEU A 104 5.86 -2.51 12.84
CA LEU A 104 6.50 -1.86 11.68
C LEU A 104 5.71 -2.15 10.40
N ARG A 105 5.35 -3.42 10.17
CA ARG A 105 4.54 -3.84 9.02
C ARG A 105 3.22 -3.09 8.96
N THR A 106 2.48 -3.03 10.06
CA THR A 106 1.20 -2.32 10.14
C THR A 106 1.35 -0.84 9.77
N LYS A 107 2.35 -0.17 10.31
CA LYS A 107 2.60 1.25 10.01
C LYS A 107 3.04 1.48 8.56
N ALA A 108 3.88 0.60 8.03
CA ALA A 108 4.29 0.66 6.62
C ALA A 108 3.11 0.41 5.67
N MET A 109 2.21 -0.54 5.98
CA MET A 109 0.99 -0.80 5.19
C MET A 109 0.05 0.41 5.18
N LEU A 110 -0.17 1.04 6.33
CA LEU A 110 -0.96 2.27 6.44
C LEU A 110 -0.36 3.41 5.60
N SER A 111 0.95 3.62 5.71
CA SER A 111 1.66 4.63 4.92
C SER A 111 1.59 4.32 3.41
N ALA A 112 1.79 3.07 3.02
CA ALA A 112 1.69 2.63 1.63
C ALA A 112 0.28 2.84 1.07
N ALA A 113 -0.76 2.40 1.77
CA ALA A 113 -2.14 2.57 1.36
C ALA A 113 -2.49 4.06 1.19
N TYR A 114 -2.06 4.89 2.15
CA TYR A 114 -2.26 6.34 2.06
C TYR A 114 -1.56 6.95 0.85
N ASN A 115 -0.31 6.59 0.58
CA ASN A 115 0.45 7.17 -0.53
C ASN A 115 -0.07 6.73 -1.90
N ILE A 116 -0.49 5.46 -2.03
CA ILE A 116 -1.00 4.89 -3.28
C ILE A 116 -2.37 5.44 -3.63
N ALA A 117 -3.25 5.59 -2.64
CA ALA A 117 -4.60 6.06 -2.90
C ALA A 117 -4.61 7.50 -3.46
N PRO A 118 -5.43 7.79 -4.49
CA PRO A 118 -5.49 9.11 -5.11
C PRO A 118 -5.97 10.18 -4.13
N ALA A 119 -5.43 11.39 -4.25
CA ALA A 119 -5.81 12.52 -3.39
C ALA A 119 -7.20 13.05 -3.72
N SER A 120 -7.57 13.05 -5.01
CA SER A 120 -8.84 13.59 -5.51
C SER A 120 -9.27 12.86 -6.78
N ASN A 121 -10.55 13.01 -7.13
CA ASN A 121 -11.12 12.42 -8.33
C ASN A 121 -10.64 13.14 -9.59
N SER A 122 -10.09 12.38 -10.54
CA SER A 122 -9.75 12.86 -11.89
C SER A 122 -9.97 11.75 -12.92
N ALA A 123 -9.86 12.09 -14.20
CA ALA A 123 -9.97 11.10 -15.28
C ALA A 123 -8.86 10.03 -15.19
N ALA A 124 -7.65 10.42 -14.77
CA ALA A 124 -6.51 9.51 -14.61
C ALA A 124 -6.50 8.79 -13.25
N THR A 125 -7.11 9.38 -12.22
CA THR A 125 -7.14 8.82 -10.86
C THR A 125 -8.57 8.87 -10.32
N PRO A 126 -9.46 7.96 -10.77
CA PRO A 126 -10.86 8.00 -10.39
C PRO A 126 -11.05 7.68 -8.91
N VAL A 127 -11.84 8.53 -8.24
CA VAL A 127 -12.35 8.31 -6.88
C VAL A 127 -13.87 8.20 -7.00
N LEU A 128 -14.41 7.00 -6.76
CA LEU A 128 -15.82 6.68 -6.97
C LEU A 128 -16.54 6.55 -5.63
N PRO A 129 -17.73 7.12 -5.49
CA PRO A 129 -18.60 6.81 -4.36
C PRO A 129 -19.31 5.47 -4.59
N THR A 130 -19.63 4.74 -3.53
CA THR A 130 -20.49 3.55 -3.57
C THR A 130 -21.92 3.92 -3.96
N THR A 131 -22.63 3.02 -4.67
CA THR A 131 -23.97 3.27 -5.20
C THR A 131 -25.05 2.33 -4.65
N GLY A 132 -24.71 1.38 -3.80
CA GLY A 132 -25.65 0.42 -3.22
C GLY A 132 -26.65 1.04 -2.26
N ASN A 133 -27.46 0.19 -1.63
CA ASN A 133 -28.42 0.60 -0.61
C ASN A 133 -27.68 1.01 0.68
N ASP A 134 -28.40 1.68 1.58
CA ASP A 134 -27.90 1.97 2.92
C ASP A 134 -27.55 0.67 3.65
N ARG A 135 -26.34 0.61 4.18
CA ARG A 135 -25.82 -0.53 4.96
C ARG A 135 -26.48 -0.63 6.34
N GLY A 136 -27.07 0.45 6.84
CA GLY A 136 -27.65 0.59 8.18
C GLY A 136 -26.71 1.36 9.14
N ASP A 137 -25.54 1.77 8.69
CA ASP A 137 -24.59 2.63 9.39
C ASP A 137 -24.58 4.08 8.87
N GLY A 138 -25.53 4.42 8.00
CA GLY A 138 -25.61 5.71 7.32
C GLY A 138 -24.71 5.83 6.10
N ASN A 139 -24.13 4.72 5.63
CA ASN A 139 -23.27 4.67 4.44
C ASN A 139 -23.88 3.72 3.39
N LYS A 140 -23.62 4.01 2.14
CA LYS A 140 -24.02 3.16 1.02
C LYS A 140 -23.08 1.97 0.85
N ALA A 141 -23.65 0.80 0.62
CA ALA A 141 -22.92 -0.43 0.39
C ALA A 141 -22.16 -0.41 -0.96
N LEU A 142 -21.04 -1.12 -1.01
CA LEU A 142 -20.34 -1.41 -2.26
C LEU A 142 -21.10 -2.48 -3.05
N THR A 143 -21.20 -2.31 -4.38
CA THR A 143 -21.82 -3.28 -5.27
C THR A 143 -20.86 -3.81 -6.33
N TYR A 144 -21.15 -4.98 -6.89
CA TYR A 144 -20.41 -5.50 -8.06
C TYR A 144 -20.48 -4.56 -9.26
N ALA A 145 -21.56 -3.78 -9.40
CA ALA A 145 -21.70 -2.78 -10.44
C ALA A 145 -20.68 -1.64 -10.29
N ASP A 146 -20.35 -1.24 -9.08
CA ASP A 146 -19.31 -0.23 -8.81
C ASP A 146 -17.94 -0.73 -9.24
N LEU A 147 -17.62 -2.02 -9.01
CA LEU A 147 -16.38 -2.63 -9.47
C LEU A 147 -16.28 -2.69 -11.01
N LEU A 148 -17.39 -2.97 -11.69
CA LEU A 148 -17.45 -2.92 -13.17
C LEU A 148 -17.29 -1.49 -13.69
N THR A 149 -17.84 -0.51 -12.99
CA THR A 149 -17.66 0.92 -13.31
C THR A 149 -16.19 1.32 -13.17
N LEU A 150 -15.54 0.88 -12.10
CA LEU A 150 -14.10 1.08 -11.90
C LEU A 150 -13.28 0.47 -13.05
N ARG A 151 -13.57 -0.79 -13.43
CA ARG A 151 -12.93 -1.45 -14.58
C ARG A 151 -13.10 -0.65 -15.86
N THR A 152 -14.30 -0.16 -16.11
CA THR A 152 -14.59 0.64 -17.31
C THR A 152 -13.78 1.94 -17.32
N LYS A 153 -13.61 2.60 -16.17
CA LYS A 153 -12.74 3.78 -16.04
C LYS A 153 -11.28 3.45 -16.38
N PHE A 154 -10.75 2.34 -15.85
CA PHE A 154 -9.40 1.88 -16.19
C PHE A 154 -9.23 1.58 -17.67
N ASN A 155 -10.22 0.96 -18.31
CA ASN A 155 -10.18 0.66 -19.74
C ASN A 155 -10.23 1.93 -20.60
N LYS A 156 -11.07 2.92 -20.22
CA LYS A 156 -11.13 4.22 -20.91
C LYS A 156 -9.84 5.02 -20.77
N ALA A 157 -9.11 4.84 -19.67
CA ALA A 157 -7.80 5.46 -19.45
C ALA A 157 -6.65 4.70 -20.12
N ASN A 158 -6.95 3.62 -20.89
CA ASN A 158 -5.97 2.76 -21.58
C ASN A 158 -4.91 2.12 -20.66
N TYR A 159 -5.27 1.82 -19.40
CA TYR A 159 -4.36 1.09 -18.52
C TYR A 159 -4.29 -0.39 -18.87
N PRO A 160 -3.14 -1.06 -18.63
CA PRO A 160 -2.99 -2.49 -18.89
C PRO A 160 -4.11 -3.30 -18.24
N GLN A 161 -4.57 -4.35 -18.90
CA GLN A 161 -5.60 -5.23 -18.35
C GLN A 161 -5.02 -6.25 -17.36
N THR A 162 -3.72 -6.51 -17.46
CA THR A 162 -2.96 -7.39 -16.57
C THR A 162 -2.36 -6.58 -15.42
N GLY A 163 -2.12 -7.26 -14.28
CA GLY A 163 -1.47 -6.62 -13.14
C GLY A 163 -2.34 -5.59 -12.39
N ARG A 164 -3.65 -5.64 -12.57
CA ARG A 164 -4.59 -4.82 -11.79
C ARG A 164 -4.85 -5.47 -10.43
N VAL A 165 -4.75 -4.69 -9.39
CA VAL A 165 -4.97 -5.13 -8.01
C VAL A 165 -6.02 -4.23 -7.37
N ILE A 166 -6.90 -4.82 -6.57
CA ILE A 166 -7.83 -4.11 -5.70
C ILE A 166 -7.65 -4.59 -4.27
N VAL A 167 -7.60 -3.66 -3.35
CA VAL A 167 -7.48 -3.92 -1.91
C VAL A 167 -8.77 -3.45 -1.25
N LEU A 168 -9.56 -4.40 -0.76
CA LEU A 168 -10.84 -4.15 -0.13
C LEU A 168 -10.65 -3.85 1.36
N CYS A 169 -11.47 -2.94 1.89
CA CYS A 169 -11.67 -2.80 3.32
C CYS A 169 -12.69 -3.83 3.80
N PRO A 170 -12.72 -4.18 5.10
CA PRO A 170 -13.61 -5.22 5.63
C PRO A 170 -15.09 -4.93 5.40
N GLU A 171 -15.47 -3.66 5.47
CA GLU A 171 -16.86 -3.23 5.27
C GLU A 171 -17.32 -3.47 3.83
N HIS A 172 -16.45 -3.19 2.85
CA HIS A 172 -16.74 -3.44 1.43
C HIS A 172 -16.72 -4.94 1.09
N GLU A 173 -15.90 -5.72 1.78
CA GLU A 173 -15.90 -7.18 1.67
C GLU A 173 -17.24 -7.75 2.15
N GLU A 174 -17.73 -7.30 3.31
CA GLU A 174 -19.02 -7.69 3.86
C GLU A 174 -20.19 -7.33 2.93
N ASP A 175 -20.13 -6.16 2.29
CA ASP A 175 -21.14 -5.72 1.32
C ASP A 175 -21.25 -6.68 0.13
N LEU A 176 -20.10 -7.07 -0.46
CA LEU A 176 -20.06 -8.02 -1.57
C LEU A 176 -20.58 -9.40 -1.17
N LEU A 177 -20.29 -9.85 0.06
CA LEU A 177 -20.80 -11.10 0.61
C LEU A 177 -22.33 -11.06 0.80
N LYS A 178 -22.86 -9.93 1.25
CA LYS A 178 -24.31 -9.73 1.43
C LYS A 178 -25.06 -9.61 0.10
N GLU A 179 -24.45 -9.00 -0.92
CA GLU A 179 -25.03 -8.85 -2.25
C GLU A 179 -25.21 -10.20 -2.95
N ASP A 180 -24.16 -11.02 -3.00
CA ASP A 180 -24.20 -12.36 -3.59
C ASP A 180 -23.10 -13.26 -2.99
N ALA A 181 -23.46 -14.11 -2.04
CA ALA A 181 -22.56 -15.02 -1.36
C ALA A 181 -21.94 -16.08 -2.30
N ALA A 182 -22.69 -16.55 -3.31
CA ALA A 182 -22.17 -17.54 -4.26
C ALA A 182 -21.06 -16.95 -5.14
N ARG A 183 -21.29 -15.75 -5.65
CA ARG A 183 -20.33 -15.00 -6.45
C ARG A 183 -19.11 -14.60 -5.62
N TYR A 184 -19.30 -14.19 -4.37
CA TYR A 184 -18.20 -13.88 -3.46
C TYR A 184 -17.29 -15.10 -3.23
N ASN A 185 -17.86 -16.28 -2.96
CA ASN A 185 -17.10 -17.52 -2.79
C ASN A 185 -16.32 -17.90 -4.06
N GLN A 186 -16.89 -17.68 -5.23
CA GLN A 186 -16.19 -17.88 -6.50
C GLN A 186 -15.01 -16.90 -6.64
N ILE A 187 -15.18 -15.65 -6.26
CA ILE A 187 -14.13 -14.63 -6.28
C ILE A 187 -12.99 -15.00 -5.35
N MET A 188 -13.30 -15.43 -4.12
CA MET A 188 -12.28 -15.85 -3.15
C MET A 188 -11.51 -17.09 -3.63
N THR A 189 -12.16 -18.00 -4.34
CA THR A 189 -11.51 -19.17 -4.94
C THR A 189 -10.61 -18.80 -6.12
N THR A 190 -11.05 -17.88 -6.98
CA THR A 190 -10.28 -17.45 -8.16
C THR A 190 -9.27 -16.35 -7.85
N GLY A 191 -9.44 -15.64 -6.72
CA GLY A 191 -8.62 -14.48 -6.33
C GLY A 191 -8.82 -13.24 -7.21
N GLN A 192 -9.88 -13.23 -8.06
CA GLN A 192 -10.09 -12.14 -9.02
C GLN A 192 -11.55 -11.70 -9.07
N VAL A 193 -11.75 -10.39 -9.19
CA VAL A 193 -13.05 -9.75 -9.44
C VAL A 193 -12.93 -8.70 -10.53
N ALA A 194 -13.83 -8.72 -11.50
CA ALA A 194 -13.85 -7.74 -12.61
C ALA A 194 -12.47 -7.52 -13.29
N GLY A 195 -11.57 -8.52 -13.27
CA GLY A 195 -10.22 -8.42 -13.82
C GLY A 195 -9.20 -7.77 -12.88
N PHE A 196 -9.54 -7.57 -11.62
CA PHE A 196 -8.62 -7.16 -10.55
C PHE A 196 -8.29 -8.36 -9.66
N LYS A 197 -7.04 -8.51 -9.25
CA LYS A 197 -6.63 -9.41 -8.19
C LYS A 197 -7.08 -8.82 -6.86
N VAL A 198 -7.76 -9.61 -6.03
CA VAL A 198 -8.40 -9.14 -4.80
C VAL A 198 -7.52 -9.43 -3.58
N TYR A 199 -7.36 -8.43 -2.76
CA TYR A 199 -6.80 -8.53 -1.42
C TYR A 199 -7.73 -7.86 -0.43
N VAL A 200 -7.71 -8.30 0.82
CA VAL A 200 -8.44 -7.68 1.92
C VAL A 200 -7.45 -7.17 2.94
N THR A 201 -7.68 -5.98 3.47
CA THR A 201 -6.84 -5.40 4.52
C THR A 201 -7.67 -4.66 5.55
N ASN A 202 -7.32 -4.87 6.83
CA ASN A 202 -7.93 -4.12 7.94
C ASN A 202 -7.31 -2.72 8.09
N HIS A 203 -6.22 -2.45 7.40
CA HIS A 203 -5.45 -1.21 7.49
C HIS A 203 -5.40 -0.55 6.12
N GLY A 204 -6.40 0.26 5.82
CA GLY A 204 -6.53 0.95 4.54
C GLY A 204 -6.43 2.47 4.68
N VAL A 205 -6.76 3.15 3.61
CA VAL A 205 -6.97 4.60 3.54
C VAL A 205 -8.44 4.88 3.81
N GLN A 206 -8.73 6.08 4.27
CA GLN A 206 -10.10 6.57 4.44
C GLN A 206 -10.32 7.84 3.62
N TYR A 207 -11.58 8.12 3.35
CA TYR A 207 -11.98 9.33 2.63
C TYR A 207 -13.03 10.11 3.41
N SER A 208 -13.07 11.41 3.21
CA SER A 208 -14.18 12.24 3.70
C SER A 208 -15.43 11.96 2.88
N THR A 209 -16.58 12.41 3.38
CA THR A 209 -17.88 12.36 2.66
C THR A 209 -17.87 13.10 1.32
N SER A 210 -16.92 14.02 1.13
CA SER A 210 -16.69 14.76 -0.12
C SER A 210 -15.71 14.08 -1.10
N GLY A 211 -15.17 12.90 -0.75
CA GLY A 211 -14.21 12.17 -1.58
C GLY A 211 -12.77 12.71 -1.52
N THR A 212 -12.41 13.37 -0.42
CA THR A 212 -11.03 13.81 -0.15
C THR A 212 -10.32 12.79 0.71
N LYS A 213 -9.10 12.43 0.34
CA LYS A 213 -8.27 11.43 1.04
C LYS A 213 -7.97 11.84 2.47
N GLN A 214 -8.10 10.90 3.39
CA GLN A 214 -7.77 11.07 4.81
C GLN A 214 -6.95 9.89 5.34
N ALA A 215 -6.20 10.14 6.41
CA ALA A 215 -5.43 9.10 7.07
C ALA A 215 -6.37 8.12 7.81
N TYR A 216 -5.92 6.88 7.95
CA TYR A 216 -6.63 5.86 8.73
C TYR A 216 -6.82 6.30 10.18
N GLY A 217 -8.02 6.10 10.72
CA GLY A 217 -8.38 6.49 12.09
C GLY A 217 -8.82 7.94 12.24
N THR A 218 -9.02 8.69 11.13
CA THR A 218 -9.59 10.03 11.18
C THR A 218 -11.06 9.96 11.57
N THR A 219 -11.50 10.80 12.50
CA THR A 219 -12.90 10.85 12.96
C THR A 219 -13.84 11.20 11.81
N ASN A 220 -14.96 10.49 11.69
CA ASN A 220 -15.96 10.63 10.62
C ASN A 220 -15.43 10.36 9.19
N ALA A 221 -14.31 9.69 9.06
CA ALA A 221 -13.83 9.25 7.77
C ALA A 221 -14.51 7.98 7.32
N GLN A 222 -14.77 7.90 6.01
CA GLN A 222 -15.50 6.79 5.38
C GLN A 222 -14.57 5.65 4.99
N PRO A 223 -14.99 4.38 5.14
CA PRO A 223 -14.24 3.24 4.65
C PRO A 223 -13.98 3.35 3.16
N CYS A 224 -12.82 2.89 2.73
CA CYS A 224 -12.42 2.98 1.33
C CYS A 224 -11.62 1.75 0.91
N SER A 225 -11.92 1.28 -0.29
CA SER A 225 -11.10 0.31 -1.02
C SER A 225 -10.32 1.03 -2.11
N PHE A 226 -9.08 0.65 -2.34
CA PHE A 226 -8.25 1.26 -3.37
C PHE A 226 -7.78 0.22 -4.38
N ALA A 227 -7.53 0.66 -5.59
CA ALA A 227 -7.05 -0.19 -6.69
C ALA A 227 -5.86 0.46 -7.38
N PHE A 228 -4.98 -0.37 -7.92
CA PHE A 228 -3.80 0.09 -8.63
C PHE A 228 -3.37 -0.88 -9.73
N CYS A 229 -2.60 -0.37 -10.69
CA CYS A 229 -1.87 -1.18 -11.64
C CYS A 229 -0.44 -1.42 -11.14
N LYS A 230 0.00 -2.67 -11.12
CA LYS A 230 1.32 -3.08 -10.62
C LYS A 230 2.47 -2.27 -11.23
N GLU A 231 2.40 -1.99 -12.53
CA GLU A 231 3.44 -1.28 -13.27
C GLU A 231 3.54 0.22 -12.93
N GLU A 232 2.49 0.79 -12.36
CA GLU A 232 2.43 2.22 -12.02
C GLU A 232 2.74 2.52 -10.56
N VAL A 233 2.95 1.47 -9.74
CA VAL A 233 3.21 1.62 -8.31
C VAL A 233 4.46 0.89 -7.91
N MET A 234 5.28 1.55 -7.11
CA MET A 234 6.53 0.99 -6.60
C MET A 234 6.54 0.87 -5.09
N ARG A 235 7.42 0.02 -4.61
CA ARG A 235 7.87 -0.01 -3.23
C ARG A 235 9.39 -0.02 -3.18
N ALA A 236 9.94 0.53 -2.12
CA ALA A 236 11.35 0.40 -1.82
C ALA A 236 11.56 0.29 -0.31
N MET A 237 12.44 -0.61 0.05
CA MET A 237 12.87 -0.83 1.41
C MET A 237 14.35 -0.52 1.51
N GLY A 238 14.69 0.34 2.46
CA GLY A 238 16.07 0.61 2.83
C GLY A 238 16.57 -0.38 3.87
N THR A 239 17.61 0.01 4.60
CA THR A 239 18.17 -0.79 5.68
C THR A 239 17.19 -0.93 6.84
N ILE A 240 17.17 -2.12 7.44
CA ILE A 240 16.57 -2.36 8.73
C ILE A 240 17.71 -2.34 9.74
N ASP A 241 17.68 -1.34 10.62
CA ASP A 241 18.66 -1.18 11.68
C ASP A 241 18.01 -1.51 13.05
N GLY A 242 18.70 -2.31 13.85
CA GLY A 242 18.28 -2.64 15.19
C GLY A 242 19.43 -3.26 15.93
N GLU A 243 19.75 -2.74 17.09
CA GLU A 243 20.80 -3.29 17.94
C GLU A 243 20.22 -3.63 19.30
N PRO A 244 20.22 -4.93 19.67
CA PRO A 244 19.94 -5.31 21.04
C PRO A 244 21.07 -4.81 21.91
N GLU A 245 20.77 -3.95 22.86
CA GLU A 245 21.74 -3.43 23.81
C GLU A 245 21.50 -4.04 25.18
N LYS A 246 22.53 -4.68 25.76
CA LYS A 246 22.48 -5.17 27.12
C LYS A 246 22.84 -4.03 28.08
N ARG A 247 21.85 -3.49 28.77
CA ARG A 247 22.02 -2.43 29.75
C ARG A 247 21.88 -2.97 31.18
N TRP A 248 22.99 -3.42 31.72
CA TRP A 248 23.02 -4.02 33.05
C TRP A 248 22.90 -2.99 34.18
N ALA A 249 23.59 -1.86 34.04
CA ALA A 249 23.63 -0.85 35.12
C ALA A 249 22.29 -0.16 35.32
N ASP A 250 21.59 0.18 34.22
CA ASP A 250 20.37 0.99 34.27
C ASP A 250 19.10 0.13 34.32
N TYR A 251 19.05 -0.93 33.52
CA TYR A 251 17.82 -1.68 33.26
C TYR A 251 17.91 -3.16 33.65
N ARG A 252 19.09 -3.70 33.94
CA ARG A 252 19.33 -5.12 34.26
C ARG A 252 18.71 -6.09 33.22
N GLY A 253 18.82 -5.78 31.96
CA GLY A 253 18.21 -6.55 30.90
C GLY A 253 18.63 -6.10 29.51
N TRP A 254 17.85 -6.50 28.52
CA TRP A 254 18.02 -6.14 27.12
C TRP A 254 17.06 -5.01 26.72
N LEU A 255 17.56 -4.06 25.94
CA LEU A 255 16.75 -3.08 25.22
C LEU A 255 16.72 -3.46 23.76
N LEU A 256 15.52 -3.63 23.20
CA LEU A 256 15.27 -4.00 21.81
C LEU A 256 14.50 -2.87 21.14
N GLY A 257 15.11 -2.22 20.16
CA GLY A 257 14.50 -1.20 19.33
C GLY A 257 14.91 -1.36 17.89
N PHE A 258 14.03 -1.04 16.94
CA PHE A 258 14.27 -1.23 15.52
C PHE A 258 13.85 -0.01 14.72
N GLN A 259 14.64 0.29 13.69
CA GLN A 259 14.37 1.31 12.70
C GLN A 259 14.28 0.67 11.32
N MET A 260 13.31 1.08 10.53
CA MET A 260 13.14 0.64 9.16
C MET A 260 12.88 1.85 8.26
N ARG A 261 13.45 1.81 7.07
CA ARG A 261 13.21 2.80 6.02
C ARG A 261 12.41 2.17 4.91
N PHE A 262 11.27 2.78 4.59
CA PHE A 262 10.35 2.26 3.62
C PHE A 262 9.60 3.38 2.90
N VAL A 263 9.31 3.17 1.62
CA VAL A 263 8.39 4.00 0.86
C VAL A 263 7.61 3.12 -0.11
N ALA A 264 6.33 3.42 -0.29
CA ALA A 264 5.51 2.90 -1.38
C ALA A 264 4.68 4.05 -1.93
N MET A 265 4.68 4.23 -3.24
CA MET A 265 3.97 5.32 -3.91
C MET A 265 3.82 5.03 -5.40
N PRO A 266 2.91 5.71 -6.10
CA PRO A 266 2.83 5.61 -7.55
C PRO A 266 4.04 6.32 -8.21
N PHE A 267 4.57 5.74 -9.29
CA PHE A 267 5.59 6.40 -10.13
C PHE A 267 5.08 7.69 -10.74
N ARG A 268 3.85 7.63 -11.21
CA ARG A 268 3.12 8.73 -11.81
C ARG A 268 1.73 8.76 -11.20
N ASN A 269 1.10 9.90 -11.20
CA ASN A 269 -0.28 10.02 -10.71
C ASN A 269 -1.27 9.44 -11.75
N LYS A 270 -1.09 8.14 -12.07
CA LYS A 270 -1.87 7.36 -13.04
C LYS A 270 -2.03 5.92 -12.55
N GLY A 271 -3.03 5.22 -13.07
CA GLY A 271 -3.24 3.79 -12.78
C GLY A 271 -3.61 3.48 -11.34
N ILE A 272 -4.08 4.46 -10.59
CA ILE A 272 -4.55 4.34 -9.21
C ILE A 272 -5.99 4.81 -9.10
N ALA A 273 -6.77 4.21 -8.22
CA ALA A 273 -8.16 4.57 -8.00
C ALA A 273 -8.60 4.27 -6.57
N ALA A 274 -9.75 4.81 -6.19
CA ALA A 274 -10.37 4.52 -4.91
C ALA A 274 -11.89 4.42 -5.06
N ILE A 275 -12.51 3.61 -4.18
CA ILE A 275 -13.96 3.55 -4.01
C ILE A 275 -14.23 3.76 -2.52
N TYR A 276 -14.95 4.81 -2.17
CA TYR A 276 -15.27 5.15 -0.79
C TYR A 276 -16.76 5.02 -0.51
N SER A 277 -17.11 4.63 0.70
CA SER A 277 -18.52 4.60 1.13
C SER A 277 -19.08 6.01 1.15
N LYS A 278 -20.12 6.25 0.34
CA LYS A 278 -20.84 7.52 0.34
C LYS A 278 -21.90 7.48 1.43
N ASN A 279 -22.18 8.62 2.06
CA ASN A 279 -23.35 8.72 2.95
C ASN A 279 -24.64 8.38 2.19
N ALA A 280 -25.55 7.67 2.88
CA ALA A 280 -26.84 7.24 2.36
C ALA A 280 -27.79 8.39 2.08
#